data_ab124d2f2f45956819531576746e3a7c
#
_entry.id   ab124d2f2f45956819531576746e3a7c
#
_cell.length_a   1.000
_cell.length_b   1.000
_cell.length_c   1.000
_cell.angle_alpha   90.00
_cell.angle_beta   90.00
_cell.angle_gamma   90.00
#
_symmetry.space_group_name_H-M   'P 1'
#
loop_
_entity.id
_entity.type
_entity.pdbx_description
1 polymer ?
#
loop_
_entity_poly.entity_id
_entity_poly.type
_entity_poly.pdbx_seq_one_letter_code
_entity_poly.pdbx_strand_id
1 'polypeptide(L)'
;MYLVLGVGNDLLGDDGVGPYVAEALHNSEWEVLNAGIVPENFIRPIQTRKPDIIVIVDAVDMGSAPGTIRIIPSEYIRDVDIGTHQMSLAYLIDQVPPWSKIYFIGIQPGCLDPDTPLTVPVRSAADSLITIIRSHDFDKILVLGKEDAKEQD
;
A
#
# COMPACT_ATOMS: atom_id res chain seq x y z
N MET A 1 10.77 14.70 -4.90
CA MET A 1 11.17 13.28 -4.93
C MET A 1 9.95 12.40 -4.67
N TYR A 2 9.99 11.18 -5.13
CA TYR A 2 8.90 10.23 -5.02
C TYR A 2 9.33 9.07 -4.14
N LEU A 3 8.50 8.70 -3.17
CA LEU A 3 8.84 7.69 -2.16
C LEU A 3 7.77 6.59 -2.15
N VAL A 4 8.21 5.34 -2.17
CA VAL A 4 7.32 4.19 -1.99
C VAL A 4 7.70 3.44 -0.71
N LEU A 5 6.70 3.17 0.11
CA LEU A 5 6.83 2.46 1.37
C LEU A 5 6.07 1.14 1.26
N GLY A 6 6.79 0.02 1.34
CA GLY A 6 6.18 -1.31 1.37
C GLY A 6 6.01 -1.79 2.81
N VAL A 7 4.78 -2.13 3.18
CA VAL A 7 4.44 -2.60 4.52
C VAL A 7 3.92 -4.02 4.44
N GLY A 8 4.36 -4.87 5.34
CA GLY A 8 3.89 -6.24 5.46
C GLY A 8 4.98 -7.21 5.82
N ASN A 9 4.55 -8.42 6.18
CA ASN A 9 5.45 -9.52 6.53
C ASN A 9 5.55 -10.49 5.35
N ASP A 10 6.70 -10.51 4.69
CA ASP A 10 6.93 -11.36 3.51
C ASP A 10 7.03 -12.85 3.84
N LEU A 11 7.01 -13.22 5.13
CA LEU A 11 6.95 -14.60 5.57
C LEU A 11 5.50 -15.12 5.65
N LEU A 12 4.49 -14.28 5.43
CA LEU A 12 3.08 -14.64 5.61
C LEU A 12 2.29 -14.50 4.30
N GLY A 13 2.69 -15.22 3.27
CA GLY A 13 1.95 -15.28 2.02
C GLY A 13 1.69 -13.89 1.42
N ASP A 14 0.43 -13.55 1.19
CA ASP A 14 0.03 -12.30 0.54
C ASP A 14 0.30 -11.05 1.39
N ASP A 15 0.62 -11.20 2.67
CA ASP A 15 1.04 -10.07 3.50
C ASP A 15 2.36 -9.48 3.01
N GLY A 16 3.10 -10.20 2.21
CA GLY A 16 4.34 -9.75 1.57
C GLY A 16 4.15 -8.90 0.33
N VAL A 17 2.93 -8.58 -0.07
CA VAL A 17 2.67 -7.85 -1.32
C VAL A 17 3.24 -6.43 -1.29
N GLY A 18 3.17 -5.74 -0.15
CA GLY A 18 3.75 -4.40 -0.01
C GLY A 18 5.25 -4.40 -0.28
N PRO A 19 6.03 -5.21 0.45
CA PRO A 19 7.46 -5.40 0.15
C PRO A 19 7.75 -5.81 -1.29
N TYR A 20 6.95 -6.70 -1.87
CA TYR A 20 7.12 -7.13 -3.26
C TYR A 20 7.03 -5.95 -4.23
N VAL A 21 6.02 -5.10 -4.09
CA VAL A 21 5.84 -3.93 -4.95
C VAL A 21 6.98 -2.93 -4.75
N ALA A 22 7.33 -2.63 -3.50
CA ALA A 22 8.39 -1.68 -3.20
C ALA A 22 9.74 -2.13 -3.79
N GLU A 23 10.11 -3.39 -3.57
CA GLU A 23 11.39 -3.93 -4.06
C GLU A 23 11.49 -3.88 -5.59
N ALA A 24 10.37 -4.05 -6.30
CA ALA A 24 10.34 -4.00 -7.75
C ALA A 24 10.60 -2.60 -8.30
N LEU A 25 10.53 -1.57 -7.47
CA LEU A 25 10.73 -0.18 -7.86
C LEU A 25 12.16 0.32 -7.61
N HIS A 26 13.06 -0.54 -7.14
CA HIS A 26 14.48 -0.21 -7.09
C HIS A 26 14.99 0.11 -8.50
N ASN A 27 15.95 1.04 -8.60
CA ASN A 27 16.52 1.50 -9.87
C ASN A 27 15.51 2.24 -10.76
N SER A 28 14.41 2.71 -10.16
CA SER A 28 13.45 3.61 -10.81
C SER A 28 13.62 5.03 -10.23
N GLU A 29 12.76 5.95 -10.66
CA GLU A 29 12.72 7.30 -10.06
C GLU A 29 12.15 7.31 -8.63
N TRP A 30 11.60 6.19 -8.17
CA TRP A 30 11.04 6.06 -6.82
C TRP A 30 12.13 5.65 -5.83
N GLU A 31 12.22 6.35 -4.72
CA GLU A 31 13.02 5.89 -3.58
C GLU A 31 12.22 4.85 -2.81
N VAL A 32 12.87 3.73 -2.48
CA VAL A 32 12.20 2.56 -1.92
C VAL A 32 12.54 2.45 -0.43
N LEU A 33 11.50 2.34 0.40
CA LEU A 33 11.62 1.98 1.81
C LEU A 33 10.79 0.73 2.06
N ASN A 34 11.47 -0.34 2.47
CA ASN A 34 10.79 -1.56 2.89
C ASN A 34 10.60 -1.49 4.41
N ALA A 35 9.37 -1.17 4.83
CA ALA A 35 9.07 -0.95 6.25
C ALA A 35 8.81 -2.25 7.01
N GLY A 36 8.58 -3.37 6.30
CA GLY A 36 8.24 -4.63 6.94
C GLY A 36 7.04 -4.47 7.86
N ILE A 37 7.18 -4.88 9.12
CA ILE A 37 6.08 -4.86 10.09
C ILE A 37 6.15 -3.65 11.05
N VAL A 38 7.08 -2.72 10.82
CA VAL A 38 7.30 -1.59 11.73
C VAL A 38 7.31 -0.25 10.96
N PRO A 39 6.18 0.10 10.32
CA PRO A 39 6.12 1.33 9.51
C PRO A 39 6.44 2.59 10.31
N GLU A 40 6.17 2.61 11.61
CA GLU A 40 6.45 3.73 12.50
C GLU A 40 7.94 4.10 12.56
N ASN A 41 8.84 3.15 12.27
CA ASN A 41 10.28 3.42 12.25
C ASN A 41 10.70 4.29 11.05
N PHE A 42 9.78 4.52 10.12
CA PHE A 42 10.07 5.27 8.89
C PHE A 42 9.50 6.69 8.90
N ILE A 43 8.90 7.11 10.00
CA ILE A 43 8.35 8.47 10.13
C ILE A 43 9.45 9.52 9.95
N ARG A 44 10.56 9.39 10.68
CA ARG A 44 11.66 10.34 10.58
C ARG A 44 12.29 10.37 9.18
N PRO A 45 12.63 9.23 8.55
CA PRO A 45 13.11 9.24 7.18
C PRO A 45 12.18 9.96 6.20
N ILE A 46 10.87 9.77 6.33
CA ILE A 46 9.89 10.44 5.48
C ILE A 46 9.92 11.96 5.71
N GLN A 47 9.92 12.39 6.96
CA GLN A 47 9.96 13.82 7.30
C GLN A 47 11.25 14.49 6.81
N THR A 48 12.38 13.78 6.90
CA THR A 48 13.68 14.30 6.49
C THR A 48 13.80 14.43 4.97
N ARG A 49 13.24 13.45 4.24
CA ARG A 49 13.32 13.42 2.77
C ARG A 49 12.37 14.41 2.09
N LYS A 50 11.31 14.80 2.76
CA LYS A 50 10.31 15.77 2.27
C LYS A 50 9.80 15.40 0.86
N PRO A 51 9.24 14.19 0.68
CA PRO A 51 8.79 13.75 -0.64
C PRO A 51 7.58 14.55 -1.14
N ASP A 52 7.48 14.72 -2.45
CA ASP A 52 6.31 15.30 -3.08
C ASP A 52 5.14 14.32 -3.08
N ILE A 53 5.45 13.04 -3.35
CA ILE A 53 4.47 11.96 -3.38
C ILE A 53 4.99 10.81 -2.53
N ILE A 54 4.12 10.26 -1.69
CA ILE A 54 4.36 9.04 -0.93
C ILE A 54 3.31 8.02 -1.34
N VAL A 55 3.76 6.85 -1.78
CA VAL A 55 2.89 5.70 -2.00
C VAL A 55 3.17 4.68 -0.91
N ILE A 56 2.14 4.28 -0.20
CA ILE A 56 2.22 3.23 0.82
C ILE A 56 1.42 2.04 0.31
N VAL A 57 2.05 0.87 0.25
CA VAL A 57 1.42 -0.36 -0.24
C VAL A 57 1.39 -1.40 0.87
N ASP A 58 0.22 -1.97 1.10
CA ASP A 58 0.01 -3.00 2.12
C ASP A 58 -1.10 -3.97 1.68
N ALA A 59 -1.09 -5.17 2.22
CA ALA A 59 -2.21 -6.08 2.12
C ALA A 59 -3.32 -5.58 3.05
N VAL A 60 -4.52 -5.40 2.52
CA VAL A 60 -5.64 -4.85 3.28
C VAL A 60 -6.88 -5.69 3.01
N ASP A 61 -7.50 -6.17 4.09
CA ASP A 61 -8.76 -6.88 3.97
C ASP A 61 -9.91 -5.88 3.83
N MET A 62 -10.44 -5.81 2.63
CA MET A 62 -11.52 -4.90 2.26
C MET A 62 -12.83 -5.66 2.01
N GLY A 63 -12.86 -6.96 2.29
CA GLY A 63 -14.01 -7.79 1.98
C GLY A 63 -14.21 -8.01 0.48
N SER A 64 -13.15 -7.91 -0.29
CA SER A 64 -13.19 -8.01 -1.75
C SER A 64 -12.54 -9.30 -2.25
N ALA A 65 -12.64 -9.57 -3.54
CA ALA A 65 -11.93 -10.69 -4.14
C ALA A 65 -10.40 -10.49 -4.05
N PRO A 66 -9.62 -11.55 -3.82
CA PRO A 66 -8.16 -11.45 -3.79
C PRO A 66 -7.61 -10.78 -5.03
N GLY A 67 -6.66 -9.85 -4.85
CA GLY A 67 -6.08 -9.09 -5.95
C GLY A 67 -6.80 -7.78 -6.26
N THR A 68 -7.87 -7.48 -5.56
CA THR A 68 -8.54 -6.16 -5.69
C THR A 68 -7.61 -5.07 -5.19
N ILE A 69 -7.43 -4.01 -5.97
CA ILE A 69 -6.57 -2.86 -5.64
C ILE A 69 -7.45 -1.64 -5.41
N ARG A 70 -7.23 -0.93 -4.29
CA ARG A 70 -7.97 0.31 -4.01
C ARG A 70 -7.04 1.33 -3.39
N ILE A 71 -7.27 2.62 -3.71
CA ILE A 71 -6.73 3.72 -2.93
C ILE A 71 -7.63 3.86 -1.70
N ILE A 72 -7.04 3.86 -0.52
CA ILE A 72 -7.79 3.94 0.74
C ILE A 72 -7.64 5.35 1.31
N PRO A 73 -8.73 6.14 1.36
CA PRO A 73 -8.70 7.43 2.03
C PRO A 73 -8.33 7.28 3.51
N SER A 74 -7.60 8.25 4.07
CA SER A 74 -7.16 8.19 5.46
C SER A 74 -8.32 8.00 6.44
N GLU A 75 -9.49 8.53 6.13
CA GLU A 75 -10.70 8.39 6.93
C GLU A 75 -11.21 6.96 7.04
N TYR A 76 -10.84 6.08 6.10
CA TYR A 76 -11.26 4.67 6.10
C TYR A 76 -10.22 3.71 6.66
N ILE A 77 -9.05 4.19 7.08
CA ILE A 77 -7.98 3.30 7.56
C ILE A 77 -8.44 2.48 8.76
N ARG A 78 -9.31 3.04 9.61
CA ARG A 78 -9.83 2.35 10.79
C ARG A 78 -10.93 1.35 10.44
N ASP A 79 -11.53 1.45 9.25
CA ASP A 79 -12.65 0.62 8.81
C ASP A 79 -12.21 -0.62 8.04
N VAL A 80 -10.92 -0.72 7.71
CA VAL A 80 -10.36 -1.88 7.00
C VAL A 80 -9.39 -2.62 7.90
N ASP A 81 -9.22 -3.91 7.63
CA ASP A 81 -8.32 -4.74 8.43
C ASP A 81 -6.92 -4.74 7.80
N ILE A 82 -6.01 -4.02 8.46
CA ILE A 82 -4.59 -3.97 8.13
C ILE A 82 -3.81 -4.77 9.20
N GLY A 83 -4.51 -5.56 10.01
CA GLY A 83 -3.90 -6.33 11.09
C GLY A 83 -3.31 -5.44 12.18
N THR A 84 -2.13 -5.79 12.66
CA THR A 84 -1.47 -5.06 13.74
C THR A 84 -0.87 -3.72 13.30
N HIS A 85 -0.84 -3.43 11.99
CA HIS A 85 -0.24 -2.20 11.45
C HIS A 85 -1.16 -0.99 11.48
N GLN A 86 -2.46 -1.18 11.71
CA GLN A 86 -3.49 -0.14 11.53
C GLN A 86 -3.18 1.14 12.30
N MET A 87 -2.86 1.02 13.59
CA MET A 87 -2.54 2.18 14.43
C MET A 87 -1.24 2.86 13.99
N SER A 88 -0.22 2.06 13.68
CA SER A 88 1.08 2.58 13.25
C SER A 88 0.99 3.30 11.92
N LEU A 89 0.19 2.77 10.97
CA LEU A 89 -0.01 3.41 9.67
C LEU A 89 -0.81 4.70 9.80
N ALA A 90 -1.86 4.72 10.61
CA ALA A 90 -2.64 5.93 10.85
C ALA A 90 -1.74 7.04 11.44
N TYR A 91 -0.91 6.67 12.42
CA TYR A 91 0.02 7.61 13.03
C TYR A 91 1.05 8.13 12.02
N LEU A 92 1.63 7.24 11.22
CA LEU A 92 2.59 7.60 10.19
C LEU A 92 1.99 8.61 9.20
N ILE A 93 0.78 8.35 8.72
CA ILE A 93 0.10 9.22 7.77
C ILE A 93 -0.14 10.61 8.37
N ASP A 94 -0.50 10.67 9.66
CA ASP A 94 -0.70 11.94 10.34
C ASP A 94 0.60 12.75 10.48
N GLN A 95 1.77 12.08 10.44
CA GLN A 95 3.08 12.73 10.56
C GLN A 95 3.67 13.15 9.22
N VAL A 96 3.04 12.79 8.11
CA VAL A 96 3.50 13.19 6.78
C VAL A 96 3.30 14.69 6.60
N PRO A 97 4.29 15.41 6.03
CA PRO A 97 4.13 16.85 5.81
C PRO A 97 2.90 17.17 4.96
N PRO A 98 2.17 18.26 5.27
CA PRO A 98 0.91 18.58 4.59
C PRO A 98 1.04 18.87 3.10
N TRP A 99 2.23 19.21 2.61
CA TRP A 99 2.45 19.42 1.17
C TRP A 99 2.69 18.13 0.39
N SER A 100 2.94 17.00 1.08
CA SER A 100 3.14 15.71 0.43
C SER A 100 1.80 15.12 0.04
N LYS A 101 1.72 14.61 -1.19
CA LYS A 101 0.56 13.84 -1.61
C LYS A 101 0.74 12.39 -1.20
N ILE A 102 -0.28 11.83 -0.53
CA ILE A 102 -0.23 10.46 -0.03
C ILE A 102 -1.21 9.60 -0.82
N TYR A 103 -0.70 8.45 -1.31
CA TYR A 103 -1.54 7.38 -1.83
C TYR A 103 -1.35 6.16 -0.94
N PHE A 104 -2.36 5.84 -0.14
CA PHE A 104 -2.38 4.58 0.60
C PHE A 104 -3.12 3.57 -0.25
N ILE A 105 -2.39 2.55 -0.74
CA ILE A 105 -2.92 1.58 -1.69
C ILE A 105 -2.98 0.21 -1.02
N GLY A 106 -4.19 -0.33 -0.92
CA GLY A 106 -4.44 -1.67 -0.39
C GLY A 106 -4.65 -2.68 -1.50
N ILE A 107 -4.10 -3.87 -1.32
CA ILE A 107 -4.36 -5.02 -2.18
C ILE A 107 -5.00 -6.10 -1.33
N GLN A 108 -6.18 -6.57 -1.75
CA GLN A 108 -6.90 -7.61 -1.02
C GLN A 108 -6.11 -8.92 -1.04
N PRO A 109 -5.75 -9.46 0.14
CA PRO A 109 -5.05 -10.74 0.21
C PRO A 109 -6.00 -11.92 0.02
N GLY A 110 -5.44 -13.06 -0.39
CA GLY A 110 -6.15 -14.33 -0.48
C GLY A 110 -5.70 -15.34 0.55
N CYS A 111 -4.38 -15.45 0.77
CA CYS A 111 -3.81 -16.42 1.71
C CYS A 111 -2.68 -15.77 2.50
N LEU A 112 -2.75 -15.88 3.83
CA LEU A 112 -1.76 -15.32 4.75
C LEU A 112 -0.99 -16.43 5.48
N ASP A 113 -0.98 -17.64 4.95
CA ASP A 113 -0.29 -18.78 5.59
C ASP A 113 1.22 -18.57 5.61
N PRO A 114 1.89 -19.00 6.71
CA PRO A 114 3.35 -18.89 6.79
C PRO A 114 4.06 -19.64 5.67
N ASP A 115 5.18 -19.09 5.22
CA ASP A 115 6.09 -19.70 4.23
C ASP A 115 5.40 -20.04 2.90
N THR A 116 4.34 -19.32 2.54
CA THR A 116 3.69 -19.46 1.24
C THR A 116 4.03 -18.27 0.35
N PRO A 117 4.08 -18.46 -0.97
CA PRO A 117 4.31 -17.33 -1.90
C PRO A 117 3.05 -16.48 -2.05
N LEU A 118 3.17 -15.35 -2.75
CA LEU A 118 2.00 -14.59 -3.15
C LEU A 118 1.08 -15.47 -4.00
N THR A 119 -0.23 -15.38 -3.73
CA THR A 119 -1.21 -16.05 -4.59
C THR A 119 -1.21 -15.44 -5.98
N VAL A 120 -1.66 -16.19 -6.97
CA VAL A 120 -1.66 -15.73 -8.37
C VAL A 120 -2.42 -14.42 -8.54
N PRO A 121 -3.66 -14.26 -8.02
CA PRO A 121 -4.37 -12.99 -8.20
C PRO A 121 -3.69 -11.81 -7.53
N VAL A 122 -3.06 -12.01 -6.38
CA VAL A 122 -2.36 -10.93 -5.66
C VAL A 122 -1.08 -10.55 -6.39
N ARG A 123 -0.32 -11.52 -6.87
CA ARG A 123 0.89 -11.26 -7.64
C ARG A 123 0.58 -10.52 -8.95
N SER A 124 -0.47 -10.95 -9.64
CA SER A 124 -0.91 -10.27 -10.87
C SER A 124 -1.30 -8.82 -10.60
N ALA A 125 -2.04 -8.59 -9.51
CA ALA A 125 -2.41 -7.24 -9.10
C ALA A 125 -1.18 -6.40 -8.77
N ALA A 126 -0.21 -6.98 -8.03
CA ALA A 126 1.03 -6.31 -7.68
C ALA A 126 1.81 -5.89 -8.93
N ASP A 127 1.93 -6.77 -9.92
CA ASP A 127 2.64 -6.46 -11.15
C ASP A 127 1.96 -5.32 -11.93
N SER A 128 0.63 -5.31 -11.97
CA SER A 128 -0.13 -4.20 -12.55
C SER A 128 0.10 -2.89 -11.80
N LEU A 129 0.10 -2.95 -10.48
CA LEU A 129 0.33 -1.77 -9.64
C LEU A 129 1.72 -1.19 -9.84
N ILE A 130 2.74 -2.04 -9.97
CA ILE A 130 4.11 -1.58 -10.23
C ILE A 130 4.16 -0.74 -11.50
N THR A 131 3.49 -1.18 -12.56
CA THR A 131 3.39 -0.42 -13.81
C THR A 131 2.68 0.91 -13.62
N ILE A 132 1.58 0.92 -12.87
CA ILE A 132 0.82 2.14 -12.58
C ILE A 132 1.69 3.14 -11.80
N ILE A 133 2.42 2.67 -10.78
CA ILE A 133 3.28 3.54 -9.98
C ILE A 133 4.38 4.16 -10.85
N ARG A 134 5.03 3.35 -11.69
CA ARG A 134 6.08 3.84 -12.58
C ARG A 134 5.60 4.94 -13.51
N SER A 135 4.37 4.84 -13.99
CA SER A 135 3.80 5.81 -14.94
C SER A 135 2.98 6.91 -14.27
N HIS A 136 2.86 6.90 -12.94
CA HIS A 136 2.05 7.85 -12.18
C HIS A 136 0.58 7.87 -12.59
N ASP A 137 0.04 6.75 -13.09
CA ASP A 137 -1.33 6.64 -13.56
C ASP A 137 -2.30 6.28 -12.42
N PHE A 138 -2.22 6.99 -11.30
CA PHE A 138 -3.02 6.69 -10.11
C PHE A 138 -4.53 6.80 -10.35
N ASP A 139 -4.95 7.53 -11.38
CA ASP A 139 -6.36 7.65 -11.77
C ASP A 139 -6.96 6.31 -12.21
N LYS A 140 -6.12 5.34 -12.56
CA LYS A 140 -6.57 3.99 -12.93
C LYS A 140 -7.01 3.16 -11.73
N ILE A 141 -6.69 3.61 -10.50
CA ILE A 141 -7.02 2.88 -9.28
C ILE A 141 -8.29 3.48 -8.70
N LEU A 142 -9.30 2.62 -8.44
CA LEU A 142 -10.53 3.06 -7.79
C LEU A 142 -10.26 3.39 -6.32
N VAL A 143 -11.00 4.37 -5.81
CA VAL A 143 -10.92 4.79 -4.41
C VAL A 143 -11.94 4.01 -3.59
N LEU A 144 -11.51 3.43 -2.48
CA LEU A 144 -12.40 2.67 -1.59
C LEU A 144 -13.53 3.57 -1.09
N GLY A 145 -14.74 3.04 -1.11
CA GLY A 145 -15.95 3.76 -0.69
C GLY A 145 -16.66 4.49 -1.83
N LYS A 146 -15.94 4.98 -2.84
CA LYS A 146 -16.55 5.67 -3.98
C LYS A 146 -17.12 4.72 -5.01
N GLU A 147 -16.49 3.55 -5.21
CA GLU A 147 -17.02 2.52 -6.10
C GLU A 147 -18.34 1.95 -5.58
N ASP A 148 -18.50 1.87 -4.25
CA ASP A 148 -19.74 1.36 -3.64
C ASP A 148 -20.92 2.28 -3.95
N ALA A 149 -20.69 3.59 -3.95
CA ALA A 149 -21.74 4.55 -4.31
C ALA A 149 -22.15 4.43 -5.78
N LYS A 150 -21.22 4.04 -6.67
CA LYS A 150 -21.52 3.81 -8.09
C LYS A 150 -22.30 2.53 -8.31
N GLU A 151 -22.04 1.51 -7.51
CA GLU A 151 -22.72 0.21 -7.62
C GLU A 151 -24.15 0.27 -7.13
N GLN A 152 -24.49 1.22 -6.28
CA GLN A 152 -25.83 1.41 -5.74
C GLN A 152 -26.76 2.19 -6.67
N ASP A 153 -26.20 2.87 -7.64
CA ASP A 153 -26.93 3.63 -8.62
C ASP A 153 -27.30 2.77 -9.84
#